data_68e9d3709749341761c75fd4cf0c9568
#
_entry.id   68e9d3709749341761c75fd4cf0c9568
#
_cell.length_a   1.000
_cell.length_b   1.000
_cell.length_c   1.000
_cell.angle_alpha   90.00
_cell.angle_beta   90.00
_cell.angle_gamma   90.00
#
_symmetry.space_group_name_H-M   'P 1'
#
loop_
_entity.id
_entity.type
_entity.pdbx_description
1 polymer ?
#
loop_
_entity_poly.entity_id
_entity_poly.type
_entity_poly.pdbx_seq_one_letter_code
_entity_poly.pdbx_strand_id
1 'polypeptide(L)'
;MLTKLQLKPGVNRENTSYQQETGWYECDKIRFRAGTPETIGGWQQISNDTYLGVCRSMWNWVTLGGANIISVGTNLKYYLQNGGAYYDITPIRSTTTGAATFAATNGSSILTVTDVANGVLIGDFVTFSDAVSLGGNITALVLNQEYQVIGSATLDAYTIDVGVVADASDTGDGGAAVVAEYQVNVGPAVQIPLVGWGAGTWGTGAWGVGTSSPNSLRIWTQNNFGEDLIFGPRGGGMYYWTASSGITARGVPLQSLAGASDVPTKQNIILVSDVSRFAVAFGANEIGSATQDPMLIRWSDQEDASNWTPSALNQAGGLRLSHGSEIITAIQTRQEILVFTDMSVYSMQYLGPPAVWGATLLADGISIIGPNSVAVAAGVTYWMGVDKFYKYDGNVTTVVCDLRQHVFGNINLAQGYQAFGGINEAFNEVWWFYCSANSTVVDKYVIYNYVENIWYYGTMQRSAWIGADVSDFPVAATYSNNLVNHEVGVDNNETSTSLPLNAYIETAEWDVGDGDSFTFIRRVLPDVTFRSSTGDLAPQLTMTIKPMKNSGSGYNNPLSNGGNPSAGVIRIAQAPIEEFTGQVFIRVRGRQFVLRYESDQLGTAWQTGATRIDFQKDGRRG
;
A
#
# COMPACT_ATOMS: atom_id res chain seq x y z
N MET A 1 -14.44 -2.56 47.03
CA MET A 1 -13.56 -3.73 46.83
C MET A 1 -12.61 -3.37 45.68
N LEU A 2 -11.31 -3.46 45.90
CA LEU A 2 -10.30 -3.19 44.86
C LEU A 2 -10.06 -4.46 44.05
N THR A 3 -10.29 -4.41 42.73
CA THR A 3 -10.12 -5.55 41.82
C THR A 3 -9.20 -5.17 40.66
N LYS A 4 -8.34 -6.10 40.28
CA LYS A 4 -7.46 -5.99 39.14
C LYS A 4 -8.20 -6.41 37.87
N LEU A 5 -8.23 -5.56 36.84
CA LEU A 5 -8.67 -5.96 35.52
C LEU A 5 -7.56 -6.76 34.84
N GLN A 6 -7.86 -8.01 34.52
CA GLN A 6 -6.96 -8.88 33.76
C GLN A 6 -7.52 -9.03 32.35
N LEU A 7 -6.95 -8.28 31.42
CA LEU A 7 -7.40 -8.26 30.03
C LEU A 7 -6.50 -9.17 29.19
N LYS A 8 -7.11 -9.92 28.29
CA LYS A 8 -6.39 -10.76 27.32
C LYS A 8 -5.72 -9.90 26.26
N PRO A 9 -4.49 -10.22 25.83
CA PRO A 9 -3.85 -9.50 24.75
C PRO A 9 -4.58 -9.72 23.40
N GLY A 10 -4.40 -8.77 22.47
CA GLY A 10 -5.08 -8.77 21.18
C GLY A 10 -6.48 -8.19 21.25
N VAL A 11 -7.01 -7.86 20.08
CA VAL A 11 -8.36 -7.31 19.90
C VAL A 11 -9.22 -8.35 19.21
N ASN A 12 -10.41 -8.63 19.76
CA ASN A 12 -11.33 -9.59 19.19
C ASN A 12 -12.68 -8.92 18.92
N ARG A 13 -13.14 -8.98 17.67
CA ARG A 13 -14.44 -8.46 17.21
C ARG A 13 -15.30 -9.52 16.50
N GLU A 14 -14.91 -10.79 16.58
CA GLU A 14 -15.72 -11.90 16.03
C GLU A 14 -16.93 -12.20 16.91
N ASN A 15 -16.76 -12.03 18.22
CA ASN A 15 -17.82 -12.22 19.19
C ASN A 15 -18.53 -10.89 19.50
N THR A 16 -19.66 -10.97 20.22
CA THR A 16 -20.29 -9.76 20.77
C THR A 16 -19.37 -9.09 21.79
N SER A 17 -19.46 -7.77 21.90
CA SER A 17 -18.64 -7.01 22.86
C SER A 17 -18.78 -7.56 24.28
N TYR A 18 -19.98 -7.94 24.71
CA TYR A 18 -20.22 -8.50 26.05
C TYR A 18 -19.61 -9.90 26.24
N GLN A 19 -19.58 -10.74 25.23
CA GLN A 19 -18.91 -12.06 25.33
C GLN A 19 -17.39 -11.94 25.49
N GLN A 20 -16.81 -10.81 25.07
CA GLN A 20 -15.39 -10.50 25.21
C GLN A 20 -15.04 -9.77 26.52
N GLU A 21 -15.80 -9.95 27.56
CA GLU A 21 -15.74 -9.23 28.86
C GLU A 21 -14.31 -9.03 29.42
N THR A 22 -13.39 -9.95 29.16
CA THR A 22 -11.99 -9.85 29.60
C THR A 22 -11.03 -9.48 28.48
N GLY A 23 -11.51 -8.85 27.41
CA GLY A 23 -10.70 -8.55 26.21
C GLY A 23 -10.72 -7.07 25.84
N TRP A 24 -9.88 -6.77 24.88
CA TRP A 24 -9.90 -5.50 24.18
C TRP A 24 -10.81 -5.61 22.95
N TYR A 25 -11.52 -4.52 22.62
CA TYR A 25 -12.54 -4.52 21.56
C TYR A 25 -12.29 -3.49 20.47
N GLU A 26 -11.77 -2.31 20.81
CA GLU A 26 -11.40 -1.27 19.85
C GLU A 26 -9.99 -0.75 20.10
N CYS A 27 -9.28 -0.44 19.01
CA CYS A 27 -7.98 0.21 19.07
C CYS A 27 -7.71 1.04 17.82
N ASP A 28 -6.79 1.97 17.93
CA ASP A 28 -6.13 2.65 16.82
C ASP A 28 -4.71 3.01 17.23
N LYS A 29 -3.74 2.74 16.35
CA LYS A 29 -2.30 2.98 16.57
C LYS A 29 -1.74 2.34 17.85
N ILE A 30 -2.21 1.13 18.13
CA ILE A 30 -1.79 0.30 19.26
C ILE A 30 -1.18 -0.99 18.76
N ARG A 31 -0.13 -1.44 19.44
CA ARG A 31 0.41 -2.79 19.35
C ARG A 31 0.41 -3.47 20.71
N PHE A 32 0.65 -4.76 20.69
CA PHE A 32 0.87 -5.52 21.92
C PHE A 32 2.31 -6.00 21.97
N ARG A 33 2.95 -5.79 23.12
CA ARG A 33 4.28 -6.31 23.41
C ARG A 33 4.26 -7.03 24.76
N ALA A 34 4.69 -8.29 24.77
CA ALA A 34 4.64 -9.15 25.95
C ALA A 34 3.26 -9.14 26.62
N GLY A 35 2.20 -9.21 25.82
CA GLY A 35 0.81 -9.26 26.28
C GLY A 35 0.21 -7.93 26.75
N THR A 36 0.95 -6.82 26.69
CA THR A 36 0.48 -5.49 27.12
C THR A 36 0.36 -4.53 25.95
N PRO A 37 -0.73 -3.74 25.85
CA PRO A 37 -0.88 -2.76 24.78
C PRO A 37 0.01 -1.55 24.99
N GLU A 38 0.62 -1.09 23.91
CA GLU A 38 1.42 0.13 23.83
C GLU A 38 1.13 0.87 22.52
N THR A 39 1.47 2.15 22.45
CA THR A 39 1.40 2.91 21.20
C THR A 39 2.42 2.36 20.20
N ILE A 40 2.07 2.31 18.90
CA ILE A 40 3.06 2.05 17.85
C ILE A 40 4.06 3.22 17.80
N GLY A 41 5.22 3.00 17.18
CA GLY A 41 6.17 4.08 16.93
C GLY A 41 5.60 5.13 15.96
N GLY A 42 6.16 6.34 16.04
CA GLY A 42 5.84 7.42 15.10
C GLY A 42 6.46 7.17 13.72
N TRP A 43 6.36 8.17 12.87
CA TRP A 43 7.00 8.14 11.54
C TRP A 43 7.54 9.51 11.17
N GLN A 44 8.58 9.49 10.37
CA GLN A 44 9.30 10.68 9.93
C GLN A 44 9.53 10.65 8.42
N GLN A 45 9.26 11.75 7.74
CA GLN A 45 9.60 11.89 6.33
C GLN A 45 11.10 11.73 6.09
N ILE A 46 11.46 11.06 5.00
CA ILE A 46 12.87 10.85 4.61
C ILE A 46 13.48 12.16 4.10
N SER A 47 12.70 12.92 3.34
CA SER A 47 13.11 14.23 2.83
C SER A 47 11.89 15.11 2.55
N ASN A 48 12.14 16.41 2.28
CA ASN A 48 11.09 17.35 1.86
C ASN A 48 10.74 17.23 0.36
N ASP A 49 11.52 16.47 -0.40
CA ASP A 49 11.26 16.24 -1.81
C ASP A 49 10.05 15.33 -2.00
N THR A 50 9.34 15.53 -3.09
CA THR A 50 8.15 14.77 -3.43
C THR A 50 8.25 14.20 -4.84
N TYR A 51 7.52 13.11 -5.09
CA TYR A 51 7.37 12.51 -6.40
C TYR A 51 5.97 12.76 -6.96
N LEU A 52 5.75 12.58 -8.26
CA LEU A 52 4.43 12.72 -8.89
C LEU A 52 3.66 11.41 -8.87
N GLY A 53 2.37 11.49 -8.53
CA GLY A 53 1.44 10.36 -8.56
C GLY A 53 1.40 9.55 -7.27
N VAL A 54 0.56 8.51 -7.24
CA VAL A 54 0.39 7.62 -6.09
C VAL A 54 1.30 6.41 -6.25
N CYS A 55 2.22 6.22 -5.32
CA CYS A 55 3.11 5.05 -5.29
C CYS A 55 2.31 3.79 -4.94
N ARG A 56 2.50 2.71 -5.73
CA ARG A 56 1.88 1.40 -5.51
C ARG A 56 2.89 0.26 -5.43
N SER A 57 4.16 0.53 -5.71
CA SER A 57 5.23 -0.46 -5.65
C SER A 57 6.52 0.20 -5.23
N MET A 58 7.23 -0.44 -4.33
CA MET A 58 8.54 -0.07 -3.85
C MET A 58 9.45 -1.30 -3.80
N TRP A 59 10.72 -1.07 -4.00
CA TRP A 59 11.76 -2.09 -3.87
C TRP A 59 13.05 -1.42 -3.41
N ASN A 60 13.81 -2.06 -2.54
CA ASN A 60 15.09 -1.53 -2.06
C ASN A 60 16.23 -2.53 -2.30
N TRP A 61 17.39 -2.02 -2.62
CA TRP A 61 18.62 -2.78 -2.74
C TRP A 61 19.84 -1.89 -2.52
N VAL A 62 20.99 -2.52 -2.36
CA VAL A 62 22.27 -1.82 -2.24
C VAL A 62 23.10 -2.11 -3.49
N THR A 63 23.67 -1.07 -4.08
CA THR A 63 24.64 -1.21 -5.19
C THR A 63 25.99 -1.69 -4.69
N LEU A 64 26.86 -2.16 -5.59
CA LEU A 64 28.24 -2.53 -5.24
C LEU A 64 29.04 -1.35 -4.67
N GLY A 65 28.66 -0.13 -5.03
CA GLY A 65 29.22 1.10 -4.45
C GLY A 65 28.72 1.45 -3.05
N GLY A 66 27.84 0.64 -2.46
CA GLY A 66 27.26 0.86 -1.12
C GLY A 66 26.12 1.89 -1.08
N ALA A 67 25.59 2.33 -2.22
CA ALA A 67 24.44 3.22 -2.26
C ALA A 67 23.15 2.43 -2.01
N ASN A 68 22.38 2.85 -1.02
CA ASN A 68 21.02 2.33 -0.79
C ASN A 68 20.07 3.05 -1.74
N ILE A 69 19.38 2.29 -2.56
CA ILE A 69 18.41 2.80 -3.55
C ILE A 69 17.03 2.22 -3.22
N ILE A 70 16.02 3.09 -3.27
CA ILE A 70 14.61 2.70 -3.19
C ILE A 70 13.94 3.06 -4.51
N SER A 71 13.37 2.08 -5.20
CA SER A 71 12.52 2.36 -6.35
C SER A 71 11.11 2.73 -5.92
N VAL A 72 10.49 3.66 -6.63
CA VAL A 72 9.16 4.21 -6.33
C VAL A 72 8.35 4.21 -7.62
N GLY A 73 7.47 3.21 -7.76
CA GLY A 73 6.59 3.07 -8.91
C GLY A 73 5.23 3.71 -8.66
N THR A 74 4.94 4.80 -9.37
CA THR A 74 3.68 5.53 -9.25
C THR A 74 2.75 5.28 -10.44
N ASN A 75 1.52 5.73 -10.33
CA ASN A 75 0.59 5.67 -11.46
C ASN A 75 0.99 6.58 -12.63
N LEU A 76 1.85 7.56 -12.40
CA LEU A 76 2.33 8.52 -13.40
C LEU A 76 3.73 8.21 -13.90
N LYS A 77 4.67 7.92 -13.00
CA LYS A 77 6.09 7.81 -13.30
C LYS A 77 6.77 6.71 -12.48
N TYR A 78 8.02 6.45 -12.79
CA TYR A 78 8.87 5.53 -12.04
C TYR A 78 10.18 6.22 -11.62
N TYR A 79 10.47 6.20 -10.33
CA TYR A 79 11.59 6.92 -9.73
C TYR A 79 12.56 5.99 -9.02
N LEU A 80 13.80 6.45 -8.90
CA LEU A 80 14.76 5.98 -7.91
C LEU A 80 14.95 7.06 -6.84
N GLN A 81 14.83 6.67 -5.59
CA GLN A 81 15.17 7.52 -4.45
C GLN A 81 16.57 7.16 -3.94
N ASN A 82 17.42 8.17 -3.76
CA ASN A 82 18.71 8.05 -3.14
C ASN A 82 19.08 9.36 -2.44
N GLY A 83 19.55 9.28 -1.19
CA GLY A 83 19.95 10.45 -0.41
C GLY A 83 18.85 11.48 -0.17
N GLY A 84 17.57 11.10 -0.27
CA GLY A 84 16.42 11.99 -0.09
C GLY A 84 15.84 12.53 -1.40
N ALA A 85 16.57 12.53 -2.51
CA ALA A 85 16.11 13.00 -3.82
C ALA A 85 15.44 11.89 -4.63
N TYR A 86 14.51 12.27 -5.51
CA TYR A 86 13.82 11.37 -6.44
C TYR A 86 14.29 11.63 -7.87
N TYR A 87 14.79 10.60 -8.56
CA TYR A 87 15.28 10.65 -9.93
C TYR A 87 14.31 9.91 -10.86
N ASP A 88 13.76 10.63 -11.84
CA ASP A 88 12.84 10.07 -12.82
C ASP A 88 13.58 9.17 -13.82
N ILE A 89 13.35 7.87 -13.73
CA ILE A 89 13.87 6.87 -14.66
C ILE A 89 12.79 6.25 -15.54
N THR A 90 11.61 6.89 -15.63
CA THR A 90 10.49 6.41 -16.45
C THR A 90 10.96 6.17 -17.88
N PRO A 91 10.78 4.95 -18.43
CA PRO A 91 11.27 4.61 -19.76
C PRO A 91 10.55 5.37 -20.87
N ILE A 92 11.27 5.63 -21.96
CA ILE A 92 10.72 6.15 -23.21
C ILE A 92 10.17 4.97 -24.01
N ARG A 93 8.88 5.02 -24.38
CA ARG A 93 8.22 3.99 -25.20
C ARG A 93 8.41 4.20 -26.70
N SER A 94 8.53 5.45 -27.12
CA SER A 94 8.72 5.83 -28.52
C SER A 94 9.35 7.21 -28.63
N THR A 95 10.14 7.42 -29.66
CA THR A 95 10.72 8.72 -30.02
C THR A 95 10.37 9.03 -31.47
N THR A 96 9.90 10.23 -31.74
CA THR A 96 9.70 10.75 -33.11
C THR A 96 10.67 11.89 -33.34
N THR A 97 11.16 12.04 -34.58
CA THR A 97 12.08 13.10 -34.98
C THR A 97 11.56 13.77 -36.24
N GLY A 98 11.36 15.08 -36.18
CA GLY A 98 10.85 15.88 -37.29
C GLY A 98 9.38 15.62 -37.65
N ALA A 99 8.64 14.87 -36.84
CA ALA A 99 7.23 14.57 -37.06
C ALA A 99 6.30 15.44 -36.23
N ALA A 100 6.72 15.81 -35.02
CA ALA A 100 5.93 16.63 -34.11
C ALA A 100 5.92 18.10 -34.55
N THR A 101 4.73 18.71 -34.57
CA THR A 101 4.52 20.12 -34.88
C THR A 101 3.66 20.79 -33.83
N PHE A 102 3.86 22.09 -33.59
CA PHE A 102 3.15 22.88 -32.60
C PHE A 102 2.23 23.91 -33.25
N ALA A 103 1.07 24.15 -32.67
CA ALA A 103 0.19 25.24 -33.01
C ALA A 103 -0.21 26.04 -31.76
N ALA A 104 0.00 27.36 -31.79
CA ALA A 104 -0.35 28.28 -30.74
C ALA A 104 -1.62 29.08 -31.10
N THR A 105 -2.40 29.43 -30.08
CA THR A 105 -3.54 30.34 -30.21
C THR A 105 -3.28 31.59 -29.38
N ASN A 106 -3.42 32.77 -29.99
CA ASN A 106 -3.23 34.06 -29.29
C ASN A 106 -4.07 34.13 -28.01
N GLY A 107 -3.46 34.51 -26.91
CA GLY A 107 -4.10 34.61 -25.60
C GLY A 107 -4.24 33.27 -24.85
N SER A 108 -3.69 32.16 -25.37
CA SER A 108 -3.72 30.84 -24.73
C SER A 108 -2.32 30.37 -24.36
N SER A 109 -2.20 29.67 -23.22
CA SER A 109 -1.01 28.89 -22.84
C SER A 109 -1.07 27.44 -23.31
N ILE A 110 -2.20 27.02 -23.89
CA ILE A 110 -2.41 25.67 -24.40
C ILE A 110 -1.97 25.59 -25.84
N LEU A 111 -1.02 24.72 -26.13
CA LEU A 111 -0.59 24.39 -27.48
C LEU A 111 -1.20 23.08 -27.94
N THR A 112 -1.51 23.01 -29.23
CA THR A 112 -1.83 21.74 -29.90
C THR A 112 -0.54 21.19 -30.51
N VAL A 113 -0.25 19.94 -30.18
CA VAL A 113 0.85 19.16 -30.78
C VAL A 113 0.23 18.16 -31.75
N THR A 114 0.72 18.15 -32.99
CA THR A 114 0.35 17.14 -34.00
C THR A 114 1.55 16.24 -34.23
N ASP A 115 1.37 14.94 -34.03
CA ASP A 115 2.33 13.89 -34.33
C ASP A 115 1.56 12.60 -34.63
N VAL A 116 1.73 12.06 -35.81
CA VAL A 116 0.90 10.96 -36.35
C VAL A 116 1.19 9.66 -35.59
N ALA A 117 0.12 8.99 -35.18
CA ALA A 117 0.17 7.71 -34.47
C ALA A 117 1.00 7.77 -33.14
N ASN A 118 0.96 8.91 -32.45
CA ASN A 118 1.70 9.15 -31.22
C ASN A 118 1.33 8.20 -30.05
N GLY A 119 0.07 7.72 -30.02
CA GLY A 119 -0.43 6.78 -29.02
C GLY A 119 -0.48 7.33 -27.59
N VAL A 120 -0.52 8.64 -27.38
CA VAL A 120 -0.63 9.26 -26.06
C VAL A 120 -2.04 9.16 -25.49
N LEU A 121 -2.12 9.14 -24.19
CA LEU A 121 -3.34 9.26 -23.40
C LEU A 121 -3.32 10.57 -22.61
N ILE A 122 -4.49 11.06 -22.22
CA ILE A 122 -4.56 12.20 -21.31
C ILE A 122 -3.83 11.85 -20.01
N GLY A 123 -2.92 12.73 -19.58
CA GLY A 123 -2.08 12.54 -18.41
C GLY A 123 -0.67 12.02 -18.70
N ASP A 124 -0.40 11.53 -19.93
CA ASP A 124 0.93 11.07 -20.35
C ASP A 124 1.95 12.21 -20.35
N PHE A 125 3.23 11.84 -20.31
CA PHE A 125 4.34 12.79 -20.37
C PHE A 125 5.11 12.65 -21.68
N VAL A 126 5.48 13.80 -22.23
CA VAL A 126 6.31 13.92 -23.42
C VAL A 126 7.40 14.97 -23.19
N THR A 127 8.63 14.64 -23.57
CA THR A 127 9.75 15.57 -23.53
C THR A 127 10.10 16.00 -24.93
N PHE A 128 10.20 17.32 -25.17
CA PHE A 128 10.60 17.86 -26.44
C PHE A 128 12.03 18.38 -26.39
N SER A 129 12.76 18.21 -27.50
CA SER A 129 14.06 18.81 -27.76
C SER A 129 14.17 19.25 -29.22
N ASP A 130 15.19 20.06 -29.51
CA ASP A 130 15.48 20.60 -30.83
C ASP A 130 14.35 21.40 -31.49
N ALA A 131 13.33 21.80 -30.72
CA ALA A 131 12.28 22.70 -31.18
C ALA A 131 12.81 24.15 -31.28
N VAL A 132 12.42 24.83 -32.36
CA VAL A 132 12.68 26.27 -32.53
C VAL A 132 11.46 27.10 -32.06
N SER A 133 11.70 28.38 -31.75
CA SER A 133 10.66 29.28 -31.30
C SER A 133 9.50 29.41 -32.32
N LEU A 134 8.26 29.45 -31.83
CA LEU A 134 7.08 29.80 -32.62
C LEU A 134 6.96 31.33 -32.83
N GLY A 135 7.83 32.10 -32.22
CA GLY A 135 7.77 33.56 -32.18
C GLY A 135 7.20 34.09 -30.86
N GLY A 136 7.38 35.39 -30.62
CA GLY A 136 6.88 36.07 -29.43
C GLY A 136 7.26 35.38 -28.13
N ASN A 137 6.28 35.13 -27.28
CA ASN A 137 6.46 34.54 -25.95
C ASN A 137 6.77 33.04 -25.99
N ILE A 138 6.45 32.34 -27.06
CA ILE A 138 6.67 30.88 -27.18
C ILE A 138 8.07 30.64 -27.77
N THR A 139 9.05 30.70 -26.91
CA THR A 139 10.47 30.54 -27.25
C THR A 139 10.87 29.06 -27.36
N ALA A 140 12.03 28.78 -27.94
CA ALA A 140 12.62 27.45 -27.96
C ALA A 140 12.84 26.88 -26.55
N LEU A 141 13.19 27.73 -25.57
CA LEU A 141 13.35 27.32 -24.17
C LEU A 141 12.02 26.89 -23.53
N VAL A 142 10.91 27.52 -23.91
CA VAL A 142 9.58 27.13 -23.49
C VAL A 142 9.18 25.79 -24.10
N LEU A 143 9.52 25.54 -25.36
CA LEU A 143 9.13 24.28 -26.03
C LEU A 143 9.97 23.08 -25.60
N ASN A 144 11.26 23.26 -25.42
CA ASN A 144 12.22 22.17 -25.14
C ASN A 144 12.22 21.77 -23.65
N GLN A 145 11.11 21.22 -23.18
CA GLN A 145 10.88 20.76 -21.81
C GLN A 145 9.97 19.51 -21.81
N GLU A 146 9.79 18.96 -20.63
CA GLU A 146 8.81 17.91 -20.40
C GLU A 146 7.43 18.54 -20.13
N TYR A 147 6.40 18.01 -20.79
CA TYR A 147 5.01 18.42 -20.61
C TYR A 147 4.09 17.25 -20.35
N GLN A 148 3.03 17.50 -19.60
CA GLN A 148 1.94 16.56 -19.43
C GLN A 148 0.84 16.84 -20.47
N VAL A 149 0.32 15.79 -21.07
CA VAL A 149 -0.83 15.86 -21.98
C VAL A 149 -2.09 16.15 -21.16
N ILE A 150 -2.71 17.31 -21.39
CA ILE A 150 -3.84 17.79 -20.56
C ILE A 150 -5.21 17.58 -21.20
N GLY A 151 -5.31 17.43 -22.51
CA GLY A 151 -6.60 17.28 -23.16
C GLY A 151 -6.49 16.90 -24.63
N SER A 152 -7.64 16.60 -25.25
CA SER A 152 -7.80 16.30 -26.69
C SER A 152 -6.79 15.29 -27.24
N ALA A 153 -6.46 14.23 -26.46
CA ALA A 153 -5.59 13.17 -26.97
C ALA A 153 -6.34 12.35 -28.01
N THR A 154 -5.89 12.44 -29.25
CA THR A 154 -6.35 11.66 -30.39
C THR A 154 -5.20 10.81 -30.93
N LEU A 155 -5.44 10.01 -31.97
CA LEU A 155 -4.40 9.22 -32.60
C LEU A 155 -3.22 10.07 -33.11
N ASP A 156 -3.51 11.30 -33.59
CA ASP A 156 -2.56 12.13 -34.32
C ASP A 156 -2.30 13.50 -33.66
N ALA A 157 -3.01 13.87 -32.60
CA ALA A 157 -2.85 15.18 -31.98
C ALA A 157 -3.26 15.16 -30.49
N TYR A 158 -2.65 16.05 -29.72
CA TYR A 158 -2.94 16.25 -28.29
C TYR A 158 -2.63 17.69 -27.86
N THR A 159 -3.02 18.07 -26.64
CA THR A 159 -2.77 19.40 -26.11
C THR A 159 -1.88 19.35 -24.86
N ILE A 160 -1.01 20.35 -24.74
CA ILE A 160 -0.13 20.59 -23.59
C ILE A 160 -0.31 22.03 -23.09
N ASP A 161 -0.10 22.26 -21.80
CA ASP A 161 -0.01 23.62 -21.22
C ASP A 161 1.46 23.98 -21.01
N VAL A 162 1.94 24.99 -21.74
CA VAL A 162 3.31 25.46 -21.63
C VAL A 162 3.50 26.52 -20.56
N GLY A 163 2.41 26.91 -19.85
CA GLY A 163 2.43 27.89 -18.77
C GLY A 163 2.71 29.34 -19.19
N VAL A 164 2.96 29.57 -20.49
CA VAL A 164 3.25 30.89 -21.07
C VAL A 164 2.19 31.22 -22.11
N VAL A 165 1.53 32.36 -21.95
CA VAL A 165 0.48 32.81 -22.88
C VAL A 165 1.09 33.28 -24.19
N ALA A 166 0.64 32.70 -25.30
CA ALA A 166 1.04 33.11 -26.64
C ALA A 166 0.52 34.52 -26.95
N ASP A 167 1.35 35.38 -27.51
CA ASP A 167 1.03 36.74 -27.92
C ASP A 167 0.60 36.84 -29.39
N ALA A 168 0.64 35.72 -30.13
CA ALA A 168 0.15 35.58 -31.48
C ALA A 168 -0.38 34.15 -31.74
N SER A 169 -1.27 34.01 -32.69
CA SER A 169 -1.64 32.69 -33.19
C SER A 169 -0.61 32.26 -34.22
N ASP A 170 -0.08 31.06 -34.05
CA ASP A 170 0.90 30.46 -34.95
C ASP A 170 0.57 28.99 -35.18
N THR A 171 0.74 28.57 -36.41
CA THR A 171 0.73 27.17 -36.83
C THR A 171 2.12 26.71 -37.22
N GLY A 172 3.11 27.46 -36.75
CA GLY A 172 4.53 27.38 -37.18
C GLY A 172 5.23 26.22 -36.58
N ASP A 173 4.88 25.13 -36.66
CA ASP A 173 5.58 23.85 -36.71
C ASP A 173 6.62 23.59 -35.56
N GLY A 174 7.33 24.58 -35.02
CA GLY A 174 8.45 24.39 -34.09
C GLY A 174 9.76 23.92 -34.76
N GLY A 175 9.78 23.83 -36.09
CA GLY A 175 10.94 23.43 -36.90
C GLY A 175 10.96 21.97 -37.30
N ALA A 176 11.79 21.66 -38.31
CA ALA A 176 11.85 20.32 -38.92
C ALA A 176 12.66 19.28 -38.14
N ALA A 177 13.29 19.68 -37.00
CA ALA A 177 14.17 18.81 -36.21
C ALA A 177 13.60 18.44 -34.85
N VAL A 178 12.34 18.82 -34.55
CA VAL A 178 11.72 18.52 -33.26
C VAL A 178 11.82 17.05 -32.92
N VAL A 179 12.37 16.75 -31.76
CA VAL A 179 12.38 15.42 -31.17
C VAL A 179 11.31 15.37 -30.09
N ALA A 180 10.41 14.40 -30.14
CA ALA A 180 9.43 14.13 -29.12
C ALA A 180 9.66 12.74 -28.53
N GLU A 181 9.98 12.69 -27.22
CA GLU A 181 10.20 11.45 -26.47
C GLU A 181 8.97 11.17 -25.59
N TYR A 182 8.25 10.13 -25.96
CA TYR A 182 7.02 9.71 -25.27
C TYR A 182 7.34 8.70 -24.18
N GLN A 183 7.03 9.03 -22.94
CA GLN A 183 7.19 8.12 -21.82
C GLN A 183 6.17 6.98 -21.87
N VAL A 184 6.41 5.93 -21.06
CA VAL A 184 5.42 4.87 -20.84
C VAL A 184 4.12 5.50 -20.37
N ASN A 185 2.99 5.13 -21.02
CA ASN A 185 1.68 5.69 -20.71
C ASN A 185 1.38 5.62 -19.21
N VAL A 186 0.76 6.66 -18.69
CA VAL A 186 0.26 6.69 -17.31
C VAL A 186 -0.90 5.70 -17.13
N GLY A 187 -1.27 5.42 -15.88
CA GLY A 187 -2.41 4.57 -15.59
C GLY A 187 -3.27 5.12 -14.46
N PRO A 188 -4.40 4.48 -14.18
CA PRO A 188 -5.28 4.89 -13.10
C PRO A 188 -4.62 4.76 -11.73
N ALA A 189 -4.85 5.75 -10.85
CA ALA A 189 -4.43 5.70 -9.45
C ALA A 189 -5.35 4.83 -8.58
N VAL A 190 -6.57 4.57 -9.05
CA VAL A 190 -7.58 3.73 -8.40
C VAL A 190 -8.06 2.65 -9.34
N GLN A 191 -8.50 1.53 -8.81
CA GLN A 191 -9.05 0.45 -9.61
C GLN A 191 -10.41 0.87 -10.19
N ILE A 192 -10.56 0.74 -11.51
CA ILE A 192 -11.82 1.04 -12.20
C ILE A 192 -12.56 -0.29 -12.37
N PRO A 193 -13.81 -0.42 -11.86
CA PRO A 193 -14.60 -1.62 -12.06
C PRO A 193 -14.83 -1.89 -13.54
N LEU A 194 -14.55 -3.11 -13.99
CA LEU A 194 -14.74 -3.51 -15.40
C LEU A 194 -16.20 -3.81 -15.73
N VAL A 195 -17.03 -4.10 -14.71
CA VAL A 195 -18.45 -4.50 -14.86
C VAL A 195 -19.29 -3.87 -13.76
N GLY A 196 -20.51 -3.43 -14.08
CA GLY A 196 -21.47 -2.93 -13.11
C GLY A 196 -21.66 -1.40 -13.10
N TRP A 197 -22.39 -0.91 -12.08
CA TRP A 197 -22.62 0.52 -11.89
C TRP A 197 -21.29 1.21 -11.53
N GLY A 198 -20.86 2.14 -12.38
CA GLY A 198 -19.56 2.81 -12.24
C GLY A 198 -18.46 2.28 -13.16
N ALA A 199 -18.75 1.27 -13.99
CA ALA A 199 -17.83 0.80 -15.03
C ALA A 199 -17.90 1.74 -16.25
N GLY A 200 -16.93 2.64 -16.36
CA GLY A 200 -16.80 3.55 -17.50
C GLY A 200 -17.76 4.75 -17.50
N THR A 201 -17.77 5.48 -18.62
CA THR A 201 -18.59 6.70 -18.80
C THR A 201 -20.05 6.35 -19.04
N TRP A 202 -20.97 7.08 -18.39
CA TRP A 202 -22.41 6.93 -18.62
C TRP A 202 -22.78 7.15 -20.09
N GLY A 203 -23.58 6.24 -20.63
CA GLY A 203 -24.07 6.33 -22.02
C GLY A 203 -23.19 5.68 -23.07
N THR A 204 -22.09 5.03 -22.70
CA THR A 204 -21.24 4.27 -23.63
C THR A 204 -21.48 2.76 -23.43
N GLY A 205 -21.94 2.09 -24.49
CA GLY A 205 -22.15 0.64 -24.50
C GLY A 205 -23.57 0.18 -24.15
N ALA A 206 -23.83 -1.13 -24.34
CA ALA A 206 -25.10 -1.75 -23.97
C ALA A 206 -25.09 -2.18 -22.49
N TRP A 207 -26.25 -2.17 -21.83
CA TRP A 207 -26.43 -2.63 -20.46
C TRP A 207 -25.91 -4.07 -20.31
N GLY A 208 -25.02 -4.28 -19.33
CA GLY A 208 -24.46 -5.60 -19.04
C GLY A 208 -23.23 -5.99 -19.86
N VAL A 209 -22.75 -5.14 -20.74
CA VAL A 209 -21.45 -5.31 -21.41
C VAL A 209 -20.38 -4.62 -20.57
N GLY A 210 -19.41 -5.38 -20.08
CA GLY A 210 -18.24 -4.81 -19.39
C GLY A 210 -17.50 -3.85 -20.30
N THR A 211 -17.13 -2.69 -19.78
CA THR A 211 -16.18 -1.83 -20.48
C THR A 211 -14.82 -2.50 -20.40
N SER A 212 -14.23 -2.85 -21.53
CA SER A 212 -12.81 -3.14 -21.60
C SER A 212 -12.07 -1.83 -21.33
N SER A 213 -11.81 -1.52 -20.05
CA SER A 213 -10.84 -0.48 -19.75
C SER A 213 -9.47 -1.03 -20.14
N PRO A 214 -8.78 -0.45 -21.13
CA PRO A 214 -7.41 -0.88 -21.47
C PRO A 214 -6.43 -0.61 -20.33
N ASN A 215 -6.84 0.15 -19.32
CA ASN A 215 -6.00 0.58 -18.21
C ASN A 215 -6.56 0.07 -16.88
N SER A 216 -6.05 -1.07 -16.44
CA SER A 216 -6.17 -1.52 -15.04
C SER A 216 -5.43 -0.56 -14.10
N LEU A 217 -5.65 -0.68 -12.78
CA LEU A 217 -4.85 0.00 -11.75
C LEU A 217 -3.36 -0.09 -12.11
N ARG A 218 -2.67 1.05 -12.15
CA ARG A 218 -1.24 1.08 -12.42
C ARG A 218 -0.47 0.53 -11.22
N ILE A 219 0.11 -0.63 -11.42
CA ILE A 219 1.05 -1.28 -10.50
C ILE A 219 2.33 -1.55 -11.30
N TRP A 220 3.47 -1.25 -10.72
CA TRP A 220 4.75 -1.66 -11.26
C TRP A 220 5.21 -2.93 -10.58
N THR A 221 5.97 -3.72 -11.30
CA THR A 221 6.65 -4.90 -10.80
C THR A 221 8.12 -4.75 -11.08
N GLN A 222 8.95 -5.12 -10.16
CA GLN A 222 10.40 -4.90 -10.24
C GLN A 222 11.16 -5.91 -9.39
N ASN A 223 12.41 -6.16 -9.80
CA ASN A 223 13.39 -6.88 -9.02
C ASN A 223 14.81 -6.52 -9.49
N ASN A 224 15.80 -6.59 -8.62
CA ASN A 224 17.17 -6.32 -9.01
C ASN A 224 17.85 -7.53 -9.68
N PHE A 225 18.65 -7.28 -10.70
CA PHE A 225 19.49 -8.25 -11.37
C PHE A 225 20.96 -7.89 -11.09
N GLY A 226 21.48 -8.35 -9.98
CA GLY A 226 22.72 -7.83 -9.41
C GLY A 226 22.49 -6.44 -8.82
N GLU A 227 23.23 -5.43 -9.30
CA GLU A 227 23.02 -4.03 -8.92
C GLU A 227 22.05 -3.27 -9.86
N ASP A 228 21.73 -3.86 -11.02
CA ASP A 228 20.82 -3.33 -12.01
C ASP A 228 19.35 -3.66 -11.65
N LEU A 229 18.40 -2.98 -12.28
CA LEU A 229 16.97 -3.15 -12.02
C LEU A 229 16.25 -3.61 -13.28
N ILE A 230 15.48 -4.70 -13.17
CA ILE A 230 14.46 -5.09 -14.14
C ILE A 230 13.12 -4.65 -13.59
N PHE A 231 12.33 -3.91 -14.37
CA PHE A 231 11.03 -3.41 -13.94
C PHE A 231 10.08 -3.24 -15.12
N GLY A 232 8.81 -3.09 -14.82
CA GLY A 232 7.79 -2.86 -15.84
C GLY A 232 6.41 -2.69 -15.24
N PRO A 233 5.48 -2.05 -15.95
CA PRO A 233 4.09 -1.95 -15.51
C PRO A 233 3.40 -3.30 -15.71
N ARG A 234 2.55 -3.71 -14.76
CA ARG A 234 1.70 -4.89 -14.89
C ARG A 234 0.88 -4.81 -16.19
N GLY A 235 0.84 -5.88 -16.95
CA GLY A 235 0.22 -5.93 -18.28
C GLY A 235 1.02 -5.25 -19.39
N GLY A 236 2.21 -4.75 -19.09
CA GLY A 236 3.12 -4.09 -20.04
C GLY A 236 4.43 -4.82 -20.27
N GLY A 237 5.35 -4.17 -20.96
CA GLY A 237 6.67 -4.68 -21.29
C GLY A 237 7.66 -4.63 -20.11
N MET A 238 8.86 -5.11 -20.37
CA MET A 238 9.97 -5.15 -19.42
C MET A 238 11.02 -4.11 -19.79
N TYR A 239 11.55 -3.44 -18.79
CA TYR A 239 12.58 -2.41 -18.90
C TYR A 239 13.77 -2.74 -18.02
N TYR A 240 14.91 -2.19 -18.37
CA TYR A 240 16.17 -2.39 -17.69
C TYR A 240 16.81 -1.05 -17.35
N TRP A 241 17.24 -0.90 -16.13
CA TRP A 241 18.04 0.23 -15.67
C TRP A 241 19.40 -0.29 -15.19
N THR A 242 20.49 0.32 -15.66
CA THR A 242 21.85 -0.07 -15.34
C THR A 242 22.48 0.91 -14.37
N ALA A 243 22.98 0.41 -13.25
CA ALA A 243 23.64 1.23 -12.22
C ALA A 243 24.85 2.00 -12.77
N SER A 244 25.61 1.39 -13.68
CA SER A 244 26.78 2.02 -14.32
C SER A 244 26.45 3.24 -15.19
N SER A 245 25.21 3.38 -15.66
CA SER A 245 24.76 4.56 -16.42
C SER A 245 24.44 5.77 -15.55
N GLY A 246 24.46 5.61 -14.24
CA GLY A 246 24.16 6.63 -13.26
C GLY A 246 22.66 6.72 -12.92
N ILE A 247 22.39 7.30 -11.74
CA ILE A 247 21.03 7.31 -11.15
C ILE A 247 20.02 8.15 -11.94
N THR A 248 20.47 9.08 -12.76
CA THR A 248 19.63 9.94 -13.61
C THR A 248 19.31 9.33 -14.97
N ALA A 249 19.94 8.21 -15.33
CA ALA A 249 19.69 7.55 -16.59
C ALA A 249 18.30 6.92 -16.60
N ARG A 250 17.56 7.10 -17.70
CA ARG A 250 16.24 6.46 -17.85
C ARG A 250 16.38 4.96 -18.10
N GLY A 251 15.39 4.19 -17.66
CA GLY A 251 15.27 2.80 -18.04
C GLY A 251 15.08 2.64 -19.55
N VAL A 252 15.67 1.59 -20.12
CA VAL A 252 15.52 1.25 -21.54
C VAL A 252 14.70 -0.03 -21.71
N PRO A 253 14.00 -0.23 -22.82
CA PRO A 253 13.33 -1.50 -23.07
C PRO A 253 14.34 -2.67 -22.98
N LEU A 254 14.03 -3.72 -22.24
CA LEU A 254 14.91 -4.88 -22.08
C LEU A 254 15.25 -5.51 -23.45
N GLN A 255 14.31 -5.44 -24.40
CA GLN A 255 14.51 -5.90 -25.77
C GLN A 255 15.55 -5.09 -26.55
N SER A 256 15.89 -3.87 -26.12
CA SER A 256 16.90 -3.02 -26.78
C SER A 256 18.34 -3.34 -26.36
N LEU A 257 18.53 -4.20 -25.38
CA LEU A 257 19.86 -4.60 -24.94
C LEU A 257 20.56 -5.44 -26.01
N ALA A 258 21.89 -5.35 -26.06
CA ALA A 258 22.69 -6.15 -26.97
C ALA A 258 22.49 -7.65 -26.69
N GLY A 259 22.21 -8.44 -27.72
CA GLY A 259 21.93 -9.88 -27.57
C GLY A 259 20.51 -10.23 -27.17
N ALA A 260 19.63 -9.25 -26.96
CA ALA A 260 18.24 -9.49 -26.57
C ALA A 260 17.47 -10.29 -27.62
N SER A 261 16.74 -11.30 -27.18
CA SER A 261 15.95 -12.18 -28.02
C SER A 261 14.64 -12.55 -27.35
N ASP A 262 13.51 -12.39 -28.07
CA ASP A 262 12.17 -12.80 -27.65
C ASP A 262 11.75 -12.36 -26.23
N VAL A 263 12.21 -11.21 -25.77
CA VAL A 263 11.83 -10.64 -24.48
C VAL A 263 10.31 -10.50 -24.41
N PRO A 264 9.66 -10.89 -23.30
CA PRO A 264 8.22 -10.70 -23.13
C PRO A 264 7.80 -9.23 -23.26
N THR A 265 6.83 -8.98 -24.11
CA THR A 265 6.22 -7.64 -24.32
C THR A 265 5.03 -7.38 -23.42
N LYS A 266 4.56 -8.43 -22.74
CA LYS A 266 3.49 -8.41 -21.74
C LYS A 266 3.86 -9.29 -20.57
N GLN A 267 3.56 -8.84 -19.35
CA GLN A 267 3.75 -9.61 -18.13
C GLN A 267 2.89 -9.04 -16.99
N ASN A 268 2.55 -9.87 -16.01
CA ASN A 268 1.88 -9.45 -14.79
C ASN A 268 2.86 -9.18 -13.65
N ILE A 269 3.87 -10.04 -13.49
CA ILE A 269 4.89 -9.94 -12.44
C ILE A 269 6.25 -10.27 -13.03
N ILE A 270 7.26 -9.52 -12.61
CA ILE A 270 8.68 -9.78 -12.86
C ILE A 270 9.32 -10.22 -11.55
N LEU A 271 10.13 -11.27 -11.61
CA LEU A 271 10.94 -11.72 -10.50
C LEU A 271 12.32 -12.16 -11.02
N VAL A 272 13.35 -11.95 -10.22
CA VAL A 272 14.68 -12.52 -10.46
C VAL A 272 14.91 -13.60 -9.41
N SER A 273 15.27 -14.80 -9.85
CA SER A 273 15.54 -15.91 -8.93
C SER A 273 16.84 -15.68 -8.17
N ASP A 274 16.79 -15.71 -6.83
CA ASP A 274 17.94 -15.42 -5.96
C ASP A 274 19.08 -16.41 -6.14
N VAL A 275 18.76 -17.70 -6.29
CA VAL A 275 19.75 -18.76 -6.31
C VAL A 275 20.39 -18.98 -7.68
N SER A 276 19.60 -18.85 -8.73
CA SER A 276 19.99 -19.25 -10.08
C SER A 276 20.01 -18.10 -11.10
N ARG A 277 19.65 -16.89 -10.67
CA ARG A 277 19.72 -15.63 -11.43
C ARG A 277 19.05 -15.73 -12.81
N PHE A 278 17.83 -16.25 -12.85
CA PHE A 278 16.94 -16.15 -13.99
C PHE A 278 16.04 -14.92 -13.83
N ALA A 279 15.83 -14.16 -14.90
CA ALA A 279 14.71 -13.25 -14.96
C ALA A 279 13.46 -14.05 -15.34
N VAL A 280 12.38 -13.95 -14.55
CA VAL A 280 11.14 -14.71 -14.74
C VAL A 280 9.99 -13.74 -14.93
N ALA A 281 9.18 -13.95 -15.96
CA ALA A 281 7.99 -13.18 -16.28
C ALA A 281 6.75 -14.08 -16.12
N PHE A 282 5.85 -13.70 -15.22
CA PHE A 282 4.60 -14.41 -14.95
C PHE A 282 3.43 -13.74 -15.66
N GLY A 283 2.53 -14.52 -16.23
CA GLY A 283 1.44 -14.01 -17.07
C GLY A 283 2.00 -13.36 -18.34
N ALA A 284 2.93 -14.02 -19.01
CA ALA A 284 3.65 -13.48 -20.16
C ALA A 284 2.89 -13.75 -21.47
N ASN A 285 3.32 -13.11 -22.57
CA ASN A 285 2.91 -13.49 -23.92
C ASN A 285 3.80 -14.62 -24.46
N GLU A 286 3.25 -15.45 -25.33
CA GLU A 286 4.00 -16.45 -26.07
C GLU A 286 5.01 -15.78 -27.04
N ILE A 287 6.06 -16.53 -27.40
CA ILE A 287 7.03 -16.09 -28.39
C ILE A 287 6.34 -15.80 -29.71
N GLY A 288 6.63 -14.64 -30.29
CA GLY A 288 6.01 -14.19 -31.54
C GLY A 288 4.56 -13.72 -31.45
N SER A 289 3.96 -13.73 -30.26
CA SER A 289 2.60 -13.23 -30.02
C SER A 289 2.62 -11.89 -29.30
N ALA A 290 1.72 -10.98 -29.66
CA ALA A 290 1.46 -9.75 -28.89
C ALA A 290 0.36 -9.93 -27.84
N THR A 291 -0.34 -11.08 -27.84
CA THR A 291 -1.43 -11.37 -26.91
C THR A 291 -0.88 -12.02 -25.66
N GLN A 292 -1.25 -11.48 -24.50
CA GLN A 292 -0.86 -12.03 -23.19
C GLN A 292 -1.61 -13.36 -22.94
N ASP A 293 -0.91 -14.38 -22.46
CA ASP A 293 -1.48 -15.55 -21.79
C ASP A 293 -1.30 -15.36 -20.26
N PRO A 294 -2.39 -15.08 -19.53
CA PRO A 294 -2.30 -14.78 -18.09
C PRO A 294 -1.77 -15.93 -17.23
N MET A 295 -1.71 -17.16 -17.76
CA MET A 295 -1.25 -18.36 -17.06
C MET A 295 0.13 -18.84 -17.51
N LEU A 296 0.77 -18.15 -18.47
CA LEU A 296 2.08 -18.51 -19.00
C LEU A 296 3.20 -17.91 -18.15
N ILE A 297 4.18 -18.72 -17.79
CA ILE A 297 5.43 -18.30 -17.16
C ILE A 297 6.52 -18.45 -18.20
N ARG A 298 7.38 -17.44 -18.36
CA ARG A 298 8.58 -17.49 -19.17
C ARG A 298 9.78 -17.06 -18.34
N TRP A 299 10.94 -17.60 -18.65
CA TRP A 299 12.20 -17.24 -18.02
C TRP A 299 13.31 -17.06 -19.03
N SER A 300 14.25 -16.18 -18.70
CA SER A 300 15.46 -15.92 -19.48
C SER A 300 16.45 -17.08 -19.41
N ASP A 301 17.56 -16.99 -20.11
CA ASP A 301 18.71 -17.83 -19.84
C ASP A 301 19.32 -17.51 -18.45
N GLN A 302 20.06 -18.44 -17.91
CA GLN A 302 20.72 -18.29 -16.61
C GLN A 302 21.79 -17.18 -16.69
N GLU A 303 21.77 -16.26 -15.73
CA GLU A 303 22.68 -15.11 -15.63
C GLU A 303 22.61 -14.14 -16.84
N ASP A 304 21.68 -14.32 -17.76
CA ASP A 304 21.44 -13.43 -18.90
C ASP A 304 19.97 -13.00 -18.97
N ALA A 305 19.68 -11.79 -18.53
CA ALA A 305 18.33 -11.23 -18.52
C ALA A 305 17.80 -10.91 -19.93
N SER A 306 18.65 -10.90 -20.95
CA SER A 306 18.30 -10.47 -22.31
C SER A 306 17.84 -11.62 -23.23
N ASN A 307 18.30 -12.84 -23.00
CA ASN A 307 18.04 -13.99 -23.86
C ASN A 307 16.85 -14.83 -23.39
N TRP A 308 15.73 -14.77 -24.12
CA TRP A 308 14.49 -15.46 -23.79
C TRP A 308 14.07 -16.50 -24.84
N THR A 309 14.89 -16.72 -25.87
CA THR A 309 14.63 -17.72 -26.90
C THR A 309 15.11 -19.10 -26.44
N PRO A 310 14.22 -20.08 -26.26
CA PRO A 310 14.62 -21.44 -25.90
C PRO A 310 15.50 -22.06 -26.98
N SER A 311 16.63 -22.65 -26.59
CA SER A 311 17.52 -23.37 -27.47
C SER A 311 18.16 -24.57 -26.78
N ALA A 312 18.78 -25.47 -27.57
CA ALA A 312 19.52 -26.60 -27.00
C ALA A 312 20.79 -26.20 -26.23
N LEU A 313 21.22 -24.92 -26.36
CA LEU A 313 22.45 -24.40 -25.78
C LEU A 313 22.24 -23.50 -24.58
N ASN A 314 20.99 -23.16 -24.27
CA ASN A 314 20.64 -22.28 -23.15
C ASN A 314 19.55 -22.91 -22.27
N GLN A 315 19.22 -22.23 -21.19
CA GLN A 315 18.20 -22.66 -20.24
C GLN A 315 16.91 -21.82 -20.31
N ALA A 316 16.78 -20.90 -21.29
CA ALA A 316 15.56 -20.14 -21.49
C ALA A 316 14.38 -21.05 -21.78
N GLY A 317 13.19 -20.70 -21.31
CA GLY A 317 12.03 -21.55 -21.50
C GLY A 317 10.74 -20.94 -20.97
N GLY A 318 9.73 -21.80 -20.88
CA GLY A 318 8.43 -21.42 -20.33
C GLY A 318 7.57 -22.61 -19.98
N LEU A 319 6.62 -22.39 -19.10
CA LEU A 319 5.60 -23.36 -18.76
C LEU A 319 4.26 -22.66 -18.53
N ARG A 320 3.17 -23.34 -18.78
CA ARG A 320 1.82 -22.82 -18.56
C ARG A 320 1.16 -23.56 -17.40
N LEU A 321 0.63 -22.81 -16.42
CA LEU A 321 -0.13 -23.36 -15.32
C LEU A 321 -1.53 -23.80 -15.78
N SER A 322 -2.10 -24.80 -15.09
CA SER A 322 -3.36 -25.43 -15.50
C SER A 322 -4.56 -25.06 -14.65
N HIS A 323 -4.37 -24.60 -13.40
CA HIS A 323 -5.45 -24.22 -12.49
C HIS A 323 -5.45 -22.73 -12.23
N GLY A 324 -6.58 -22.09 -12.48
CA GLY A 324 -6.76 -20.63 -12.41
C GLY A 324 -7.02 -20.02 -13.78
N SER A 325 -7.29 -18.75 -13.80
CA SER A 325 -7.48 -17.97 -15.03
C SER A 325 -6.40 -16.91 -15.24
N GLU A 326 -5.76 -16.46 -14.16
CA GLU A 326 -4.72 -15.44 -14.19
C GLU A 326 -3.73 -15.66 -13.03
N ILE A 327 -2.44 -15.49 -13.32
CA ILE A 327 -1.40 -15.36 -12.29
C ILE A 327 -1.48 -13.94 -11.71
N ILE A 328 -1.82 -13.85 -10.43
CA ILE A 328 -1.98 -12.59 -9.71
C ILE A 328 -0.62 -12.07 -9.25
N THR A 329 0.18 -12.94 -8.60
CA THR A 329 1.51 -12.58 -8.10
C THR A 329 2.42 -13.79 -7.96
N ALA A 330 3.70 -13.54 -7.78
CA ALA A 330 4.69 -14.54 -7.40
C ALA A 330 5.65 -13.92 -6.38
N ILE A 331 6.12 -14.72 -5.44
CA ILE A 331 7.08 -14.27 -4.43
C ILE A 331 8.17 -15.31 -4.22
N GLN A 332 9.41 -14.85 -4.14
CA GLN A 332 10.54 -15.69 -3.79
C GLN A 332 10.48 -16.03 -2.30
N THR A 333 10.52 -17.30 -1.99
CA THR A 333 10.77 -17.83 -0.66
C THR A 333 12.18 -18.40 -0.58
N ARG A 334 12.56 -18.95 0.56
CA ARG A 334 13.92 -19.45 0.76
C ARG A 334 14.31 -20.61 -0.17
N GLN A 335 13.36 -21.44 -0.62
CA GLN A 335 13.64 -22.65 -1.39
C GLN A 335 12.91 -22.72 -2.73
N GLU A 336 11.89 -21.89 -2.92
CA GLU A 336 10.98 -21.97 -4.05
C GLU A 336 10.35 -20.60 -4.34
N ILE A 337 9.77 -20.47 -5.50
CA ILE A 337 8.92 -19.35 -5.87
C ILE A 337 7.46 -19.80 -5.68
N LEU A 338 6.75 -19.14 -4.79
CA LEU A 338 5.30 -19.33 -4.69
C LEU A 338 4.59 -18.50 -5.75
N VAL A 339 3.78 -19.16 -6.56
CA VAL A 339 3.01 -18.53 -7.63
C VAL A 339 1.53 -18.58 -7.27
N PHE A 340 0.90 -17.44 -7.17
CA PHE A 340 -0.50 -17.28 -6.81
C PHE A 340 -1.31 -16.99 -8.06
N THR A 341 -2.31 -17.83 -8.31
CA THR A 341 -3.35 -17.55 -9.28
C THR A 341 -4.57 -16.94 -8.58
N ASP A 342 -5.59 -16.60 -9.32
CA ASP A 342 -6.87 -16.12 -8.78
C ASP A 342 -7.57 -17.16 -7.86
N MET A 343 -7.23 -18.46 -7.96
CA MET A 343 -7.88 -19.52 -7.18
C MET A 343 -6.97 -20.62 -6.64
N SER A 344 -5.65 -20.56 -6.91
CA SER A 344 -4.72 -21.62 -6.48
C SER A 344 -3.32 -21.09 -6.19
N VAL A 345 -2.53 -21.89 -5.48
CA VAL A 345 -1.13 -21.61 -5.15
C VAL A 345 -0.26 -22.76 -5.66
N TYR A 346 0.83 -22.40 -6.35
CA TYR A 346 1.84 -23.32 -6.85
C TYR A 346 3.20 -23.07 -6.19
N SER A 347 3.95 -24.13 -6.04
CA SER A 347 5.39 -24.09 -5.80
C SER A 347 6.13 -24.25 -7.13
N MET A 348 6.97 -23.31 -7.47
CA MET A 348 7.87 -23.37 -8.62
C MET A 348 9.29 -23.53 -8.13
N GLN A 349 9.97 -24.60 -8.56
CA GLN A 349 11.31 -24.97 -8.11
C GLN A 349 12.27 -25.14 -9.27
N TYR A 350 13.54 -24.77 -9.05
CA TYR A 350 14.60 -25.03 -10.00
C TYR A 350 15.01 -26.51 -9.95
N LEU A 351 14.87 -27.21 -11.07
CA LEU A 351 15.14 -28.63 -11.21
C LEU A 351 16.48 -28.90 -11.92
N GLY A 352 17.07 -27.88 -12.52
CA GLY A 352 18.22 -28.03 -13.39
C GLY A 352 17.87 -28.58 -14.77
N PRO A 353 18.84 -28.53 -15.73
CA PRO A 353 18.64 -29.06 -17.07
C PRO A 353 18.32 -30.56 -17.07
N PRO A 354 17.46 -31.07 -17.97
CA PRO A 354 16.82 -30.35 -19.07
C PRO A 354 15.49 -29.67 -18.70
N ALA A 355 14.92 -29.93 -17.54
CA ALA A 355 13.60 -29.40 -17.18
C ALA A 355 13.64 -27.92 -16.77
N VAL A 356 14.77 -27.44 -16.24
CA VAL A 356 15.06 -26.10 -15.73
C VAL A 356 14.15 -25.72 -14.57
N TRP A 357 12.85 -25.48 -14.81
CA TRP A 357 11.86 -25.15 -13.79
C TRP A 357 10.68 -26.09 -13.84
N GLY A 358 10.17 -26.44 -12.67
CA GLY A 358 8.94 -27.21 -12.52
C GLY A 358 7.97 -26.54 -11.56
N ALA A 359 6.66 -26.64 -11.84
CA ALA A 359 5.62 -26.09 -10.98
C ALA A 359 4.71 -27.22 -10.46
N THR A 360 4.46 -27.23 -9.16
CA THR A 360 3.59 -28.20 -8.47
C THR A 360 2.46 -27.45 -7.78
N LEU A 361 1.22 -27.90 -7.98
CA LEU A 361 0.05 -27.35 -7.29
C LEU A 361 0.11 -27.69 -5.80
N LEU A 362 0.10 -26.67 -4.94
CA LEU A 362 0.10 -26.83 -3.48
C LEU A 362 -1.31 -26.87 -2.91
N ALA A 363 -2.16 -25.96 -3.38
CA ALA A 363 -3.54 -25.87 -2.90
C ALA A 363 -4.44 -25.24 -3.96
N ASP A 364 -5.70 -25.66 -3.95
CA ASP A 364 -6.78 -25.16 -4.80
C ASP A 364 -7.91 -24.58 -3.94
N GLY A 365 -8.76 -23.71 -4.51
CA GLY A 365 -9.80 -23.01 -3.76
C GLY A 365 -9.24 -21.92 -2.81
N ILE A 366 -8.06 -21.41 -3.09
CA ILE A 366 -7.35 -20.39 -2.31
C ILE A 366 -7.40 -19.07 -3.07
N SER A 367 -7.95 -18.04 -2.45
CA SER A 367 -8.01 -16.70 -3.03
C SER A 367 -6.87 -15.80 -2.58
N ILE A 368 -6.57 -14.80 -3.38
CA ILE A 368 -5.70 -13.67 -3.05
C ILE A 368 -6.40 -12.37 -3.46
N ILE A 369 -6.33 -11.34 -2.62
CA ILE A 369 -7.10 -10.09 -2.86
C ILE A 369 -6.42 -9.16 -3.87
N GLY A 370 -5.10 -9.20 -3.96
CA GLY A 370 -4.33 -8.33 -4.86
C GLY A 370 -2.85 -8.72 -4.95
N PRO A 371 -2.14 -8.18 -5.95
CA PRO A 371 -0.76 -8.59 -6.26
C PRO A 371 0.24 -8.36 -5.13
N ASN A 372 0.05 -7.29 -4.36
CA ASN A 372 0.98 -6.88 -3.30
C ASN A 372 0.53 -7.33 -1.90
N SER A 373 -0.51 -8.18 -1.78
CA SER A 373 -1.08 -8.58 -0.49
C SER A 373 -0.35 -9.74 0.20
N VAL A 374 0.80 -10.14 -0.32
CA VAL A 374 1.66 -11.20 0.22
C VAL A 374 2.83 -10.61 1.00
N ALA A 375 3.20 -11.23 2.11
CA ALA A 375 4.37 -10.88 2.90
C ALA A 375 5.08 -12.15 3.40
N VAL A 376 6.42 -12.12 3.46
CA VAL A 376 7.23 -13.24 3.98
C VAL A 376 7.87 -12.80 5.27
N ALA A 377 7.53 -13.45 6.39
CA ALA A 377 8.09 -13.16 7.70
C ALA A 377 8.60 -14.46 8.35
N ALA A 378 9.81 -14.43 8.89
CA ALA A 378 10.45 -15.58 9.55
C ALA A 378 10.42 -16.89 8.72
N GLY A 379 10.48 -16.79 7.39
CA GLY A 379 10.45 -17.94 6.48
C GLY A 379 9.05 -18.51 6.22
N VAL A 380 8.00 -17.89 6.74
CA VAL A 380 6.59 -18.23 6.49
C VAL A 380 6.00 -17.16 5.57
N THR A 381 5.25 -17.60 4.55
CA THR A 381 4.53 -16.68 3.66
C THR A 381 3.11 -16.49 4.17
N TYR A 382 2.71 -15.23 4.34
CA TYR A 382 1.37 -14.83 4.76
C TYR A 382 0.70 -14.02 3.66
N TRP A 383 -0.62 -14.19 3.46
CA TRP A 383 -1.36 -13.34 2.50
C TRP A 383 -2.80 -13.12 2.89
N MET A 384 -3.35 -12.03 2.39
CA MET A 384 -4.74 -11.67 2.53
C MET A 384 -5.52 -12.21 1.33
N GLY A 385 -6.49 -13.07 1.58
CA GLY A 385 -7.47 -13.53 0.60
C GLY A 385 -8.65 -12.56 0.48
N VAL A 386 -9.68 -12.99 -0.21
CA VAL A 386 -10.92 -12.19 -0.39
C VAL A 386 -11.79 -12.20 0.87
N ASP A 387 -11.72 -13.26 1.69
CA ASP A 387 -12.59 -13.48 2.85
C ASP A 387 -11.88 -13.96 4.11
N LYS A 388 -10.57 -14.25 4.05
CA LYS A 388 -9.76 -14.74 5.16
C LYS A 388 -8.26 -14.57 4.89
N PHE A 389 -7.46 -14.82 5.92
CA PHE A 389 -6.00 -14.81 5.83
C PHE A 389 -5.46 -16.24 5.75
N TYR A 390 -4.36 -16.38 5.05
CA TYR A 390 -3.68 -17.65 4.84
C TYR A 390 -2.21 -17.56 5.18
N LYS A 391 -1.60 -18.71 5.43
CA LYS A 391 -0.14 -18.87 5.54
C LYS A 391 0.34 -20.12 4.84
N TYR A 392 1.61 -20.09 4.46
CA TYR A 392 2.36 -21.22 3.94
C TYR A 392 3.65 -21.39 4.74
N ASP A 393 3.78 -22.54 5.40
CA ASP A 393 4.95 -22.96 6.18
C ASP A 393 5.41 -24.38 5.76
N GLY A 394 5.24 -24.71 4.48
CA GLY A 394 5.33 -26.04 3.89
C GLY A 394 3.95 -26.62 3.55
N ASN A 395 2.89 -26.12 4.17
CA ASN A 395 1.50 -26.43 3.82
C ASN A 395 0.68 -25.14 3.83
N VAL A 396 -0.29 -25.05 2.90
CA VAL A 396 -1.24 -23.94 2.88
C VAL A 396 -2.30 -24.13 3.96
N THR A 397 -2.41 -23.19 4.87
CA THR A 397 -3.39 -23.21 5.97
C THR A 397 -4.04 -21.85 6.16
N THR A 398 -5.28 -21.84 6.69
CA THR A 398 -5.96 -20.60 7.07
C THR A 398 -5.44 -20.11 8.41
N VAL A 399 -5.16 -18.81 8.53
CA VAL A 399 -4.86 -18.15 9.81
C VAL A 399 -6.17 -17.77 10.48
N VAL A 400 -6.38 -18.24 11.71
CA VAL A 400 -7.54 -17.85 12.51
C VAL A 400 -7.44 -16.37 12.83
N CYS A 401 -8.49 -15.60 12.54
CA CYS A 401 -8.48 -14.14 12.71
C CYS A 401 -9.64 -13.70 13.59
N ASP A 402 -9.31 -13.09 14.73
CA ASP A 402 -10.26 -12.52 15.67
C ASP A 402 -10.93 -11.22 15.18
N LEU A 403 -10.52 -10.75 14.00
CA LEU A 403 -11.03 -9.53 13.34
C LEU A 403 -11.64 -9.83 11.96
N ARG A 404 -11.90 -11.09 11.62
CA ARG A 404 -12.32 -11.48 10.28
C ARG A 404 -13.57 -10.71 9.83
N GLN A 405 -14.64 -10.72 10.63
CA GLN A 405 -15.88 -10.00 10.32
C GLN A 405 -15.66 -8.48 10.24
N HIS A 406 -14.80 -7.93 11.12
CA HIS A 406 -14.48 -6.52 11.14
C HIS A 406 -13.75 -6.06 9.88
N VAL A 407 -12.80 -6.86 9.39
CA VAL A 407 -12.01 -6.56 8.19
C VAL A 407 -12.83 -6.82 6.93
N PHE A 408 -13.26 -8.07 6.71
CA PHE A 408 -13.90 -8.48 5.46
C PHE A 408 -15.35 -8.03 5.32
N GLY A 409 -16.02 -7.70 6.44
CA GLY A 409 -17.34 -7.03 6.41
C GLY A 409 -17.28 -5.54 6.07
N ASN A 410 -16.07 -4.95 6.05
CA ASN A 410 -15.87 -3.53 5.80
C ASN A 410 -14.70 -3.28 4.81
N ILE A 411 -14.53 -4.12 3.83
CA ILE A 411 -13.53 -3.98 2.78
C ILE A 411 -14.19 -3.58 1.46
N ASN A 412 -13.54 -2.69 0.71
CA ASN A 412 -13.94 -2.38 -0.66
C ASN A 412 -13.26 -3.33 -1.64
N LEU A 413 -13.92 -4.44 -1.96
CA LEU A 413 -13.39 -5.44 -2.91
C LEU A 413 -13.18 -4.88 -4.32
N ALA A 414 -13.90 -3.83 -4.72
CA ALA A 414 -13.67 -3.17 -6.00
C ALA A 414 -12.29 -2.46 -6.05
N GLN A 415 -11.67 -2.22 -4.90
CA GLN A 415 -10.32 -1.67 -4.75
C GLN A 415 -9.33 -2.73 -4.22
N GLY A 416 -9.64 -4.01 -4.33
CA GLY A 416 -8.84 -5.10 -3.77
C GLY A 416 -7.38 -5.13 -4.25
N TYR A 417 -7.10 -4.74 -5.48
CA TYR A 417 -5.73 -4.66 -6.01
C TYR A 417 -4.87 -3.56 -5.38
N GLN A 418 -5.46 -2.62 -4.64
CA GLN A 418 -4.72 -1.66 -3.83
C GLN A 418 -4.26 -2.23 -2.49
N ALA A 419 -4.82 -3.39 -2.05
CA ALA A 419 -4.39 -4.01 -0.80
C ALA A 419 -2.95 -4.51 -0.92
N PHE A 420 -2.16 -4.25 0.13
CA PHE A 420 -0.78 -4.71 0.19
C PHE A 420 -0.41 -5.19 1.59
N GLY A 421 0.54 -6.11 1.63
CA GLY A 421 1.16 -6.62 2.85
C GLY A 421 2.50 -5.96 3.12
N GLY A 422 2.90 -5.95 4.38
CA GLY A 422 4.20 -5.49 4.82
C GLY A 422 4.63 -6.22 6.08
N ILE A 423 5.89 -6.16 6.41
CA ILE A 423 6.44 -6.76 7.61
C ILE A 423 7.08 -5.69 8.51
N ASN A 424 7.01 -5.92 9.80
CA ASN A 424 7.77 -5.22 10.81
C ASN A 424 8.43 -6.27 11.71
N GLU A 425 9.62 -6.71 11.34
CA GLU A 425 10.31 -7.82 11.99
C GLU A 425 10.70 -7.50 13.43
N ALA A 426 11.01 -6.25 13.73
CA ALA A 426 11.37 -5.83 15.09
C ALA A 426 10.28 -6.13 16.12
N PHE A 427 9.03 -6.22 15.68
CA PHE A 427 7.86 -6.50 16.54
C PHE A 427 7.13 -7.79 16.17
N ASN A 428 7.67 -8.60 15.26
CA ASN A 428 7.07 -9.85 14.78
C ASN A 428 5.67 -9.66 14.18
N GLU A 429 5.50 -8.61 13.39
CA GLU A 429 4.22 -8.18 12.85
C GLU A 429 4.17 -8.37 11.33
N VAL A 430 3.03 -8.89 10.85
CA VAL A 430 2.61 -8.82 9.46
C VAL A 430 1.45 -7.84 9.38
N TRP A 431 1.59 -6.85 8.53
CA TRP A 431 0.62 -5.79 8.31
C TRP A 431 -0.10 -6.00 6.97
N TRP A 432 -1.39 -5.76 6.92
CA TRP A 432 -2.13 -5.61 5.67
C TRP A 432 -2.89 -4.30 5.69
N PHE A 433 -2.69 -3.54 4.63
CA PHE A 433 -3.35 -2.27 4.38
C PHE A 433 -4.43 -2.47 3.32
N TYR A 434 -5.60 -1.87 3.52
CA TYR A 434 -6.74 -2.05 2.63
C TYR A 434 -7.66 -0.83 2.60
N CYS A 435 -8.51 -0.75 1.55
CA CYS A 435 -9.54 0.27 1.44
C CYS A 435 -10.79 -0.16 2.22
N SER A 436 -11.32 0.71 3.09
CA SER A 436 -12.61 0.47 3.73
C SER A 436 -13.77 0.55 2.73
N ALA A 437 -14.95 0.05 3.09
CA ALA A 437 -16.09 -0.13 2.19
C ALA A 437 -16.48 1.11 1.36
N ASN A 438 -16.28 2.30 1.91
CA ASN A 438 -16.63 3.57 1.26
C ASN A 438 -15.40 4.36 0.77
N SER A 439 -14.20 3.77 0.85
CA SER A 439 -12.95 4.42 0.45
C SER A 439 -12.46 3.90 -0.91
N THR A 440 -11.90 4.79 -1.71
CA THR A 440 -11.16 4.47 -2.92
C THR A 440 -9.65 4.60 -2.72
N VAL A 441 -9.21 4.94 -1.52
CA VAL A 441 -7.80 4.99 -1.10
C VAL A 441 -7.61 4.08 0.11
N VAL A 442 -6.40 3.60 0.28
CA VAL A 442 -6.06 2.77 1.45
C VAL A 442 -6.09 3.63 2.70
N ASP A 443 -6.95 3.28 3.65
CA ASP A 443 -7.23 4.06 4.85
C ASP A 443 -7.21 3.24 6.15
N LYS A 444 -7.14 1.91 6.04
CA LYS A 444 -7.12 0.99 7.18
C LYS A 444 -5.99 -0.01 7.11
N TYR A 445 -5.60 -0.49 8.28
CA TYR A 445 -4.68 -1.61 8.41
C TYR A 445 -5.16 -2.62 9.44
N VAL A 446 -4.69 -3.85 9.28
CA VAL A 446 -4.79 -4.91 10.27
C VAL A 446 -3.42 -5.55 10.45
N ILE A 447 -3.10 -5.91 11.68
CA ILE A 447 -1.82 -6.47 12.06
C ILE A 447 -2.04 -7.85 12.68
N TYR A 448 -1.20 -8.79 12.29
CA TYR A 448 -1.06 -10.09 12.90
C TYR A 448 0.34 -10.22 13.52
N ASN A 449 0.40 -10.35 14.85
CA ASN A 449 1.62 -10.73 15.52
C ASN A 449 1.75 -12.26 15.46
N TYR A 450 2.71 -12.74 14.67
CA TYR A 450 2.85 -14.17 14.38
C TYR A 450 3.51 -14.98 15.50
N VAL A 451 4.16 -14.30 16.48
CA VAL A 451 4.75 -14.95 17.65
C VAL A 451 3.73 -15.08 18.78
N GLU A 452 3.00 -14.01 19.08
CA GLU A 452 1.97 -14.00 20.13
C GLU A 452 0.63 -14.55 19.64
N ASN A 453 0.45 -14.72 18.32
CA ASN A 453 -0.78 -15.18 17.66
C ASN A 453 -2.00 -14.31 18.03
N ILE A 454 -1.86 -13.01 17.92
CA ILE A 454 -2.89 -12.03 18.25
C ILE A 454 -3.08 -11.02 17.10
N TRP A 455 -4.26 -10.41 17.09
CA TRP A 455 -4.68 -9.47 16.07
C TRP A 455 -4.98 -8.09 16.67
N TYR A 456 -4.67 -7.04 15.92
CA TYR A 456 -5.07 -5.67 16.20
C TYR A 456 -5.14 -4.86 14.91
N TYR A 457 -5.74 -3.68 14.96
CA TYR A 457 -6.06 -2.91 13.77
C TYR A 457 -5.99 -1.42 14.03
N GLY A 458 -6.12 -0.64 12.96
CA GLY A 458 -6.22 0.81 13.06
C GLY A 458 -6.46 1.49 11.73
N THR A 459 -6.30 2.80 11.75
CA THR A 459 -6.46 3.69 10.60
C THR A 459 -5.13 4.34 10.23
N MET A 460 -4.74 4.25 8.98
CA MET A 460 -3.52 4.86 8.45
C MET A 460 -3.59 4.89 6.92
N GLN A 461 -3.24 6.02 6.35
CA GLN A 461 -3.17 6.17 4.90
C GLN A 461 -1.74 5.88 4.43
N ARG A 462 -1.55 4.72 3.81
CA ARG A 462 -0.31 4.31 3.15
C ARG A 462 -0.63 3.71 1.80
N SER A 463 0.26 3.88 0.85
CA SER A 463 0.04 3.42 -0.52
C SER A 463 0.97 2.28 -0.94
N ALA A 464 2.11 2.12 -0.27
CA ALA A 464 3.03 1.00 -0.39
C ALA A 464 3.91 0.89 0.87
N TRP A 465 4.55 -0.27 1.07
CA TRP A 465 5.39 -0.57 2.23
C TRP A 465 6.53 -1.51 1.85
N ILE A 466 7.72 -1.26 2.42
CA ILE A 466 8.85 -2.20 2.44
C ILE A 466 9.34 -2.37 3.88
N GLY A 467 9.79 -3.57 4.21
CA GLY A 467 10.36 -3.88 5.53
C GLY A 467 11.71 -3.21 5.78
N ALA A 468 12.27 -3.45 6.95
CA ALA A 468 13.60 -2.96 7.34
C ALA A 468 14.75 -3.87 6.86
N ASP A 469 14.65 -4.43 5.64
CA ASP A 469 15.63 -5.42 5.15
C ASP A 469 17.00 -4.79 4.83
N VAL A 470 16.97 -3.63 4.18
CA VAL A 470 18.15 -2.86 3.76
C VAL A 470 18.26 -1.55 4.54
N SER A 471 17.13 -1.05 5.01
CA SER A 471 17.01 0.18 5.80
C SER A 471 16.96 -0.14 7.29
N ASP A 472 17.34 0.81 8.14
CA ASP A 472 17.24 0.66 9.61
C ASP A 472 15.78 0.60 10.10
N PHE A 473 14.84 1.09 9.30
CA PHE A 473 13.43 1.21 9.61
C PHE A 473 12.56 0.77 8.43
N PRO A 474 11.33 0.27 8.69
CA PRO A 474 10.36 0.08 7.62
C PRO A 474 10.05 1.40 6.93
N VAL A 475 9.94 1.38 5.60
CA VAL A 475 9.63 2.56 4.79
C VAL A 475 8.26 2.42 4.15
N ALA A 476 7.47 3.48 4.23
CA ALA A 476 6.17 3.53 3.58
C ALA A 476 6.02 4.73 2.66
N ALA A 477 5.27 4.55 1.60
CA ALA A 477 4.84 5.63 0.72
C ALA A 477 3.51 6.22 1.22
N THR A 478 3.39 7.54 1.16
CA THR A 478 2.22 8.28 1.63
C THR A 478 1.42 8.86 0.46
N TYR A 479 0.21 9.31 0.74
CA TYR A 479 -0.59 10.08 -0.22
C TYR A 479 -0.18 11.56 -0.28
N SER A 480 0.76 11.98 0.56
CA SER A 480 1.46 13.27 0.46
C SER A 480 2.62 13.25 -0.54
N ASN A 481 2.76 12.15 -1.29
CA ASN A 481 3.78 11.93 -2.33
C ASN A 481 5.22 11.99 -1.81
N ASN A 482 5.44 11.50 -0.60
CA ASN A 482 6.75 11.35 0.01
C ASN A 482 6.91 9.94 0.63
N LEU A 483 8.13 9.61 1.02
CA LEU A 483 8.44 8.41 1.78
C LEU A 483 8.67 8.76 3.25
N VAL A 484 8.21 7.87 4.13
CA VAL A 484 8.39 8.00 5.58
C VAL A 484 9.03 6.75 6.16
N ASN A 485 9.96 6.95 7.09
CA ASN A 485 10.46 5.90 7.97
C ASN A 485 9.45 5.69 9.10
N HIS A 486 9.01 4.46 9.31
CA HIS A 486 8.16 4.06 10.44
C HIS A 486 9.01 3.68 11.65
N GLU A 487 8.39 3.64 12.82
CA GLU A 487 9.02 3.35 14.12
C GLU A 487 10.11 4.38 14.51
N VAL A 488 9.99 5.61 14.02
CA VAL A 488 10.90 6.71 14.32
C VAL A 488 10.17 7.77 15.15
N GLY A 489 10.63 7.97 16.38
CA GLY A 489 9.96 8.88 17.31
C GLY A 489 8.60 8.38 17.78
N VAL A 490 7.74 9.30 18.20
CA VAL A 490 6.43 9.00 18.81
C VAL A 490 5.29 9.83 18.18
N ASP A 491 5.60 10.67 17.20
CA ASP A 491 4.68 11.59 16.56
C ASP A 491 4.54 11.30 15.06
N ASN A 492 3.54 11.92 14.45
CA ASN A 492 3.35 11.95 13.01
C ASN A 492 4.13 13.13 12.41
N ASN A 493 5.29 12.82 11.83
CA ASN A 493 6.15 13.76 11.10
C ASN A 493 6.15 13.45 9.60
N GLU A 494 4.99 13.18 9.03
CA GLU A 494 4.80 12.95 7.58
C GLU A 494 5.05 14.21 6.75
N THR A 495 4.91 15.36 7.38
CA THR A 495 5.19 16.68 6.82
C THR A 495 6.16 17.43 7.74
N SER A 496 6.58 18.64 7.34
CA SER A 496 7.41 19.52 8.18
C SER A 496 6.75 19.95 9.50
N THR A 497 5.44 19.72 9.67
CA THR A 497 4.70 20.00 10.90
C THR A 497 4.44 18.70 11.65
N SER A 498 4.95 18.60 12.89
CA SER A 498 4.67 17.47 13.77
C SER A 498 3.21 17.49 14.22
N LEU A 499 2.55 16.35 14.12
CA LEU A 499 1.20 16.11 14.63
C LEU A 499 1.24 14.99 15.67
N PRO A 500 0.37 15.02 16.69
CA PRO A 500 0.32 13.95 17.66
C PRO A 500 -0.13 12.64 17.01
N LEU A 501 0.40 11.54 17.52
CA LEU A 501 -0.11 10.22 17.18
C LEU A 501 -1.37 9.94 18.00
N ASN A 502 -2.54 10.18 17.41
CA ASN A 502 -3.81 9.93 18.09
C ASN A 502 -4.01 8.42 18.27
N ALA A 503 -3.66 7.92 19.45
CA ALA A 503 -3.72 6.49 19.77
C ALA A 503 -4.76 6.21 20.84
N TYR A 504 -5.52 5.12 20.69
CA TYR A 504 -6.44 4.69 21.73
C TYR A 504 -6.61 3.17 21.77
N ILE A 505 -7.01 2.69 22.96
CA ILE A 505 -7.47 1.33 23.16
C ILE A 505 -8.68 1.32 24.09
N GLU A 506 -9.65 0.47 23.77
CA GLU A 506 -10.90 0.36 24.51
C GLU A 506 -11.22 -1.11 24.82
N THR A 507 -11.64 -1.38 26.07
CA THR A 507 -12.03 -2.72 26.47
C THR A 507 -13.39 -3.10 25.86
N ALA A 508 -13.66 -4.39 25.79
CA ALA A 508 -15.03 -4.87 25.70
C ALA A 508 -15.85 -4.46 26.94
N GLU A 509 -17.15 -4.67 26.86
CA GLU A 509 -18.06 -4.45 27.99
C GLU A 509 -17.77 -5.47 29.09
N TRP A 510 -17.50 -5.00 30.29
CA TRP A 510 -17.28 -5.85 31.46
C TRP A 510 -18.21 -5.48 32.61
N ASP A 511 -18.53 -6.42 33.46
CA ASP A 511 -19.38 -6.22 34.63
C ASP A 511 -18.73 -6.75 35.92
N VAL A 512 -19.47 -6.65 37.00
CA VAL A 512 -19.04 -7.13 38.31
C VAL A 512 -20.13 -8.06 38.84
N GLY A 513 -19.88 -9.36 38.73
CA GLY A 513 -20.80 -10.38 39.23
C GLY A 513 -22.04 -10.52 38.37
N ASP A 514 -21.86 -10.89 37.12
CA ASP A 514 -22.88 -11.23 36.11
C ASP A 514 -23.84 -10.08 35.74
N GLY A 515 -23.50 -8.81 35.99
CA GLY A 515 -24.29 -7.65 35.59
C GLY A 515 -25.68 -7.53 36.24
N ASP A 516 -26.02 -8.37 37.23
CA ASP A 516 -27.31 -8.38 37.92
C ASP A 516 -27.55 -7.10 38.74
N SER A 517 -26.48 -6.52 39.28
CA SER A 517 -26.58 -5.37 40.19
C SER A 517 -25.90 -4.13 39.60
N PHE A 518 -26.42 -2.96 39.94
CA PHE A 518 -25.66 -1.73 39.72
C PHE A 518 -24.41 -1.71 40.58
N THR A 519 -23.35 -1.24 40.00
CA THR A 519 -22.06 -1.06 40.63
C THR A 519 -21.65 0.40 40.59
N PHE A 520 -21.12 0.91 41.68
CA PHE A 520 -20.57 2.25 41.80
C PHE A 520 -19.04 2.17 41.81
N ILE A 521 -18.38 2.84 40.87
CA ILE A 521 -16.93 2.99 40.80
C ILE A 521 -16.57 4.33 41.42
N ARG A 522 -15.69 4.33 42.40
CA ARG A 522 -15.26 5.53 43.11
C ARG A 522 -13.79 5.90 42.91
N ARG A 523 -12.97 4.94 42.55
CA ARG A 523 -11.53 5.14 42.41
C ARG A 523 -10.93 4.14 41.43
N VAL A 524 -9.97 4.61 40.63
CA VAL A 524 -9.16 3.81 39.71
C VAL A 524 -7.68 4.02 40.06
N LEU A 525 -6.92 2.95 40.05
CA LEU A 525 -5.45 2.98 40.12
C LEU A 525 -4.97 2.58 38.71
N PRO A 526 -4.61 3.54 37.86
CA PRO A 526 -4.08 3.25 36.54
C PRO A 526 -2.71 2.56 36.66
N ASP A 527 -2.43 1.72 35.70
CA ASP A 527 -1.12 1.09 35.53
C ASP A 527 -0.61 1.50 34.15
N VAL A 528 0.05 2.64 34.08
CA VAL A 528 0.51 3.28 32.84
C VAL A 528 1.96 3.69 32.99
N THR A 529 2.73 3.53 31.91
CA THR A 529 4.11 4.03 31.82
C THR A 529 4.29 4.85 30.55
N PHE A 530 5.11 5.91 30.63
CA PHE A 530 5.39 6.84 29.54
C PHE A 530 6.85 6.78 29.08
N ARG A 531 7.51 5.64 29.24
CA ARG A 531 8.97 5.48 29.04
C ARG A 531 9.52 5.93 27.70
N SER A 532 8.73 5.85 26.65
CA SER A 532 9.16 6.20 25.30
C SER A 532 8.76 7.61 24.88
N SER A 533 8.12 8.37 25.76
CA SER A 533 7.72 9.76 25.48
C SER A 533 8.95 10.66 25.33
N THR A 534 8.86 11.67 24.46
CA THR A 534 9.87 12.72 24.32
C THR A 534 9.71 13.76 25.44
N GLY A 535 10.81 14.20 26.06
CA GLY A 535 10.78 14.97 27.31
C GLY A 535 10.34 16.45 27.22
N ASP A 536 9.85 16.93 26.09
CA ASP A 536 9.56 18.35 25.90
C ASP A 536 8.25 18.83 26.56
N LEU A 537 7.30 17.92 26.77
CA LEU A 537 6.04 18.16 27.46
C LEU A 537 5.77 17.03 28.45
N ALA A 538 5.08 17.33 29.56
CA ALA A 538 4.64 16.27 30.47
C ALA A 538 3.67 15.33 29.72
N PRO A 539 4.02 14.04 29.53
CA PRO A 539 3.19 13.11 28.80
C PRO A 539 1.88 12.87 29.55
N GLN A 540 0.77 12.88 28.79
CA GLN A 540 -0.55 12.72 29.35
C GLN A 540 -1.41 11.84 28.45
N LEU A 541 -2.24 11.01 29.05
CA LEU A 541 -3.32 10.32 28.37
C LEU A 541 -4.66 10.57 29.06
N THR A 542 -5.74 10.45 28.36
CA THR A 542 -7.10 10.54 28.89
C THR A 542 -7.65 9.14 29.15
N MET A 543 -8.02 8.88 30.40
CA MET A 543 -8.77 7.69 30.78
C MET A 543 -10.27 8.01 30.79
N THR A 544 -11.05 7.22 30.08
CA THR A 544 -12.52 7.35 30.01
C THR A 544 -13.18 6.06 30.52
N ILE A 545 -14.13 6.19 31.48
CA ILE A 545 -15.02 5.09 31.86
C ILE A 545 -16.42 5.40 31.40
N LYS A 546 -16.97 4.50 30.59
CA LYS A 546 -18.32 4.60 30.02
C LYS A 546 -19.22 3.57 30.71
N PRO A 547 -20.14 4.00 31.61
CA PRO A 547 -21.08 3.09 32.26
C PRO A 547 -22.29 2.79 31.36
N MET A 548 -22.82 1.60 31.46
CA MET A 548 -24.02 1.14 30.77
C MET A 548 -25.07 0.64 31.74
N LYS A 549 -26.35 0.80 31.39
CA LYS A 549 -27.48 0.32 32.23
C LYS A 549 -27.67 -1.19 32.13
N ASN A 550 -27.45 -1.74 30.97
CA ASN A 550 -27.54 -3.17 30.64
C ASN A 550 -26.83 -3.44 29.33
N SER A 551 -26.53 -4.70 29.07
CA SER A 551 -25.94 -5.13 27.79
C SER A 551 -26.78 -4.65 26.61
N GLY A 552 -26.13 -4.15 25.58
CA GLY A 552 -26.76 -3.62 24.38
C GLY A 552 -27.49 -2.29 24.54
N SER A 553 -27.47 -1.65 25.73
CA SER A 553 -28.12 -0.33 25.90
C SER A 553 -27.41 0.83 25.17
N GLY A 554 -26.19 0.59 24.68
CA GLY A 554 -25.32 1.60 24.11
C GLY A 554 -24.83 2.62 25.14
N TYR A 555 -23.86 3.42 24.73
CA TYR A 555 -23.46 4.58 25.52
C TYR A 555 -24.38 5.73 25.18
N ASN A 556 -25.08 6.28 26.18
CA ASN A 556 -25.80 7.53 26.00
C ASN A 556 -24.78 8.68 25.88
N ASN A 557 -24.12 8.78 24.71
CA ASN A 557 -23.32 9.93 24.36
C ASN A 557 -24.25 11.00 23.81
N PRO A 558 -24.35 12.18 24.44
CA PRO A 558 -25.19 13.28 23.96
C PRO A 558 -24.89 13.70 22.51
N LEU A 559 -23.64 13.45 22.05
CA LEU A 559 -23.19 13.78 20.69
C LEU A 559 -23.61 12.73 19.65
N SER A 560 -23.87 11.48 20.05
CA SER A 560 -24.24 10.39 19.12
C SER A 560 -25.75 10.25 18.91
N ASN A 561 -26.60 10.83 19.78
CA ASN A 561 -28.06 10.68 19.76
C ASN A 561 -28.81 11.84 19.06
N GLY A 562 -28.17 12.53 18.10
CA GLY A 562 -28.88 13.54 17.29
C GLY A 562 -29.56 14.65 18.10
N GLY A 563 -29.10 14.93 19.31
CA GLY A 563 -29.57 16.04 20.12
C GLY A 563 -30.86 15.74 20.92
N ASN A 564 -31.24 14.49 21.16
CA ASN A 564 -32.36 14.18 22.04
C ASN A 564 -31.91 14.11 23.51
N PRO A 565 -32.14 15.16 24.33
CA PRO A 565 -31.73 15.21 25.74
C PRO A 565 -32.55 14.32 26.68
N SER A 566 -33.61 13.65 26.19
CA SER A 566 -34.53 12.86 27.01
C SER A 566 -34.11 11.40 27.22
N ALA A 567 -33.12 10.90 26.48
CA ALA A 567 -32.53 9.60 26.77
C ALA A 567 -31.60 9.78 27.97
N GLY A 568 -31.93 9.23 29.12
CA GLY A 568 -31.24 9.41 30.40
C GLY A 568 -29.71 9.31 30.26
N VAL A 569 -29.03 10.46 30.34
CA VAL A 569 -27.59 10.60 30.16
C VAL A 569 -26.90 9.86 31.28
N ILE A 570 -26.23 8.75 30.95
CA ILE A 570 -25.29 8.12 31.89
C ILE A 570 -24.03 8.96 31.88
N ARG A 571 -23.59 9.38 33.04
CA ARG A 571 -22.42 10.23 33.21
C ARG A 571 -21.16 9.45 32.88
N ILE A 572 -20.54 9.77 31.76
CA ILE A 572 -19.17 9.33 31.43
C ILE A 572 -18.19 10.03 32.37
N ALA A 573 -17.22 9.30 32.90
CA ALA A 573 -16.12 9.87 33.66
C ALA A 573 -14.87 9.91 32.79
N GLN A 574 -14.26 11.06 32.70
CA GLN A 574 -12.97 11.29 32.05
C GLN A 574 -12.01 11.88 33.06
N ALA A 575 -10.75 11.45 32.99
CA ALA A 575 -9.70 11.99 33.81
C ALA A 575 -8.35 11.92 33.06
N PRO A 576 -7.53 12.96 33.17
CA PRO A 576 -6.16 12.91 32.69
C PRO A 576 -5.33 11.97 33.58
N ILE A 577 -4.42 11.25 32.97
CA ILE A 577 -3.39 10.45 33.64
C ILE A 577 -2.05 10.95 33.17
N GLU A 578 -1.25 11.39 34.12
CA GLU A 578 0.11 11.84 33.98
C GLU A 578 1.08 10.88 34.66
N GLU A 579 2.38 11.03 34.46
CA GLU A 579 3.41 10.15 34.99
C GLU A 579 3.31 9.92 36.52
N PHE A 580 2.86 10.94 37.24
CA PHE A 580 2.75 10.89 38.71
C PHE A 580 1.33 10.55 39.23
N THR A 581 0.40 10.20 38.34
CA THR A 581 -0.97 9.91 38.72
C THR A 581 -1.09 8.52 39.34
N GLY A 582 -0.96 8.45 40.68
CA GLY A 582 -1.08 7.19 41.43
C GLY A 582 -2.52 6.68 41.56
N GLN A 583 -3.53 7.57 41.55
CA GLN A 583 -4.94 7.21 41.66
C GLN A 583 -5.84 8.32 41.13
N VAL A 584 -6.98 7.91 40.59
CA VAL A 584 -8.01 8.81 40.08
C VAL A 584 -9.32 8.57 40.81
N PHE A 585 -9.93 9.62 41.36
CA PHE A 585 -11.24 9.55 41.97
C PHE A 585 -12.33 9.88 40.95
N ILE A 586 -13.26 8.96 40.78
CA ILE A 586 -14.39 9.11 39.86
C ILE A 586 -15.69 8.72 40.54
N ARG A 587 -16.83 9.09 39.93
CA ARG A 587 -18.15 8.75 40.46
C ARG A 587 -19.05 8.32 39.30
N VAL A 588 -19.02 7.04 38.97
CA VAL A 588 -19.85 6.45 37.91
C VAL A 588 -20.61 5.25 38.44
N ARG A 589 -21.83 5.09 37.95
CA ARG A 589 -22.76 4.04 38.32
C ARG A 589 -23.29 3.36 37.07
N GLY A 590 -23.14 2.05 36.97
CA GLY A 590 -23.59 1.24 35.84
C GLY A 590 -23.73 -0.22 36.24
N ARG A 591 -24.30 -1.04 35.38
CA ARG A 591 -24.20 -2.51 35.46
C ARG A 591 -22.99 -3.04 34.73
N GLN A 592 -22.68 -2.39 33.61
CA GLN A 592 -21.51 -2.70 32.78
C GLN A 592 -20.70 -1.44 32.55
N PHE A 593 -19.43 -1.64 32.23
CA PHE A 593 -18.48 -0.56 32.04
C PHE A 593 -17.57 -0.87 30.86
N VAL A 594 -17.07 0.18 30.25
CA VAL A 594 -15.99 0.14 29.27
C VAL A 594 -14.92 1.10 29.71
N LEU A 595 -13.67 0.68 29.62
CA LEU A 595 -12.49 1.47 29.93
C LEU A 595 -11.78 1.80 28.62
N ARG A 596 -11.51 3.09 28.38
CA ARG A 596 -10.76 3.59 27.24
C ARG A 596 -9.57 4.40 27.72
N TYR A 597 -8.43 4.19 27.10
CA TYR A 597 -7.24 5.02 27.17
C TYR A 597 -6.98 5.65 25.82
N GLU A 598 -6.72 6.96 25.78
CA GLU A 598 -6.44 7.69 24.55
C GLU A 598 -5.45 8.83 24.77
N SER A 599 -4.58 9.07 23.77
CA SER A 599 -3.64 10.20 23.75
C SER A 599 -3.79 10.98 22.45
N ASP A 600 -3.69 12.31 22.56
CA ASP A 600 -3.78 13.28 21.47
C ASP A 600 -2.73 14.40 21.58
N GLN A 601 -1.69 14.18 22.40
CA GLN A 601 -0.63 15.15 22.66
C GLN A 601 0.66 14.76 21.94
N LEU A 602 1.38 15.77 21.48
CA LEU A 602 2.74 15.62 20.93
C LEU A 602 3.69 15.02 21.96
N GLY A 603 4.63 14.21 21.48
CA GLY A 603 5.68 13.64 22.29
C GLY A 603 5.21 12.55 23.25
N THR A 604 3.95 12.08 23.16
CA THR A 604 3.37 11.11 24.10
C THR A 604 3.36 9.70 23.53
N ALA A 605 4.10 8.80 24.19
CA ALA A 605 3.98 7.35 24.01
C ALA A 605 3.68 6.72 25.35
N TRP A 606 2.85 5.68 25.37
CA TRP A 606 2.42 5.02 26.59
C TRP A 606 2.25 3.51 26.41
N GLN A 607 2.38 2.82 27.53
CA GLN A 607 2.06 1.40 27.67
C GLN A 607 1.16 1.24 28.89
N THR A 608 0.10 0.46 28.80
CA THR A 608 -0.81 0.21 29.91
C THR A 608 -0.77 -1.25 30.35
N GLY A 609 -0.66 -1.43 31.67
CA GLY A 609 -0.71 -2.74 32.30
C GLY A 609 -2.09 -3.02 32.91
N ALA A 610 -2.10 -3.65 34.08
CA ALA A 610 -3.32 -4.10 34.71
C ALA A 610 -3.90 -3.06 35.68
N THR A 611 -4.80 -2.26 35.20
CA THR A 611 -5.57 -1.26 35.95
C THR A 611 -6.35 -1.90 37.10
N ARG A 612 -6.38 -1.24 38.26
CA ARG A 612 -7.19 -1.66 39.41
C ARG A 612 -8.34 -0.69 39.64
N ILE A 613 -9.51 -1.24 39.87
CA ILE A 613 -10.75 -0.48 40.07
C ILE A 613 -11.33 -0.79 41.44
N ASP A 614 -11.67 0.27 42.17
CA ASP A 614 -12.34 0.17 43.47
C ASP A 614 -13.83 0.42 43.27
N PHE A 615 -14.63 -0.63 43.47
CA PHE A 615 -16.06 -0.60 43.26
C PHE A 615 -16.86 -1.05 44.47
N GLN A 616 -18.12 -0.63 44.50
CA GLN A 616 -19.08 -0.96 45.52
C GLN A 616 -20.40 -1.36 44.88
N LYS A 617 -21.02 -2.47 45.31
CA LYS A 617 -22.38 -2.84 44.89
C LYS A 617 -23.39 -1.78 45.34
N ASP A 618 -24.24 -1.35 44.44
CA ASP A 618 -25.20 -0.24 44.63
C ASP A 618 -26.65 -0.64 44.28
N GLY A 619 -27.03 -1.85 44.65
CA GLY A 619 -28.40 -2.35 44.53
C GLY A 619 -28.78 -2.86 43.14
N ARG A 620 -30.03 -3.39 43.05
CA ARG A 620 -30.57 -3.99 41.81
C ARG A 620 -31.50 -3.08 41.00
N ARG A 621 -32.00 -1.98 41.61
CA ARG A 621 -32.93 -1.05 40.97
C ARG A 621 -32.18 0.19 40.48
N GLY A 622 -32.44 0.56 39.19
CA GLY A 622 -31.94 1.74 38.54
C GLY A 622 -33.01 2.79 38.34
#